data_241e598798e4d458ebd871ddaed38e57
#
_entry.id   241e598798e4d458ebd871ddaed38e57
#
_cell.length_a   1.000
_cell.length_b   1.000
_cell.length_c   1.000
_cell.angle_alpha   90.00
_cell.angle_beta   90.00
_cell.angle_gamma   90.00
#
_symmetry.space_group_name_H-M   'P 1'
#
loop_
_entity.id
_entity.type
_entity.pdbx_description
1 polymer ?
#
loop_
_entity_poly.entity_id
_entity_poly.type
_entity_poly.pdbx_seq_one_letter_code
_entity_poly.pdbx_strand_id
1 'polypeptide(L)'
;MGLLPPHDGQISYAPSLSRTAIGYVPQQSTVQRDFPATVWEIVLSGCLARRGKRPFFSAAEKKRAHASLERLGIADLCRQSYRALSGGQQQRVLLARALCAADQLFCLDEPATGLDPKATASLYQLLHSLCGQGMAIVMVSHDLDSALCYAKHILHMDTHSLFYGTADAYRETALCHRFLGGPAHV
;
A
#
# COMPACT_ATOMS: atom_id res chain seq x y z
N MET A 1 1.62 -13.29 0.04
CA MET A 1 1.26 -13.41 -1.37
C MET A 1 1.66 -14.75 -1.99
N GLY A 2 2.67 -15.44 -1.48
CA GLY A 2 3.04 -16.78 -1.93
C GLY A 2 3.68 -16.84 -3.32
N LEU A 3 4.27 -15.74 -3.79
CA LEU A 3 5.01 -15.70 -5.06
C LEU A 3 6.32 -16.51 -4.97
N LEU A 4 6.94 -16.51 -3.80
CA LEU A 4 8.11 -17.33 -3.49
C LEU A 4 7.82 -18.16 -2.23
N PRO A 5 8.24 -19.43 -2.20
CA PRO A 5 8.20 -20.20 -0.96
C PRO A 5 9.23 -19.62 0.03
N PRO A 6 8.99 -19.69 1.35
CA PRO A 6 10.02 -19.38 2.33
C PRO A 6 11.18 -20.37 2.16
N HIS A 7 12.42 -19.90 2.32
CA HIS A 7 13.60 -20.78 2.26
C HIS A 7 13.64 -21.69 3.49
N ASP A 8 13.20 -21.16 4.63
CA ASP A 8 13.07 -21.86 5.91
C ASP A 8 11.90 -21.25 6.70
N GLY A 9 11.40 -21.98 7.70
CA GLY A 9 10.27 -21.54 8.52
C GLY A 9 8.92 -21.69 7.86
N GLN A 10 7.90 -21.04 8.44
CA GLN A 10 6.50 -21.15 8.00
C GLN A 10 5.81 -19.78 7.99
N ILE A 11 5.04 -19.51 6.92
CA ILE A 11 4.13 -18.36 6.84
C ILE A 11 2.71 -18.87 7.08
N SER A 12 2.10 -18.49 8.21
CA SER A 12 0.72 -18.79 8.53
C SER A 12 -0.17 -17.57 8.36
N TYR A 13 -1.39 -17.78 7.88
CA TYR A 13 -2.41 -16.76 7.74
C TYR A 13 -3.53 -17.03 8.73
N ALA A 14 -4.12 -15.96 9.28
CA ALA A 14 -5.31 -16.12 10.10
C ALA A 14 -6.41 -16.86 9.30
N PRO A 15 -7.18 -17.78 9.90
CA PRO A 15 -8.23 -18.53 9.19
C PRO A 15 -9.25 -17.64 8.48
N SER A 16 -9.47 -16.42 8.99
CA SER A 16 -10.38 -15.42 8.41
C SER A 16 -9.80 -14.69 7.20
N LEU A 17 -8.48 -14.76 6.96
CA LEU A 17 -7.82 -14.05 5.87
C LEU A 17 -7.72 -14.93 4.62
N SER A 18 -8.54 -14.64 3.62
CA SER A 18 -8.39 -15.24 2.30
C SER A 18 -7.17 -14.63 1.57
N ARG A 19 -6.38 -15.44 0.90
CA ARG A 19 -5.27 -14.97 0.05
C ARG A 19 -5.73 -14.01 -1.04
N THR A 20 -6.97 -14.14 -1.51
CA THR A 20 -7.60 -13.25 -2.50
C THR A 20 -8.07 -11.92 -1.89
N ALA A 21 -8.05 -11.78 -0.55
CA ALA A 21 -8.40 -10.57 0.18
C ALA A 21 -7.17 -9.70 0.53
N ILE A 22 -6.00 -10.01 -0.06
CA ILE A 22 -4.77 -9.25 0.13
C ILE A 22 -4.57 -8.33 -1.07
N GLY A 23 -4.54 -7.01 -0.82
CA GLY A 23 -4.18 -6.00 -1.81
C GLY A 23 -2.67 -5.76 -1.79
N TYR A 24 -2.08 -5.64 -2.96
CA TYR A 24 -0.66 -5.31 -3.10
C TYR A 24 -0.46 -4.07 -3.96
N VAL A 25 0.33 -3.16 -3.44
CA VAL A 25 0.81 -1.98 -4.17
C VAL A 25 2.32 -2.11 -4.28
N PRO A 26 2.83 -2.42 -5.47
CA PRO A 26 4.27 -2.49 -5.71
C PRO A 26 4.89 -1.11 -5.72
N GLN A 27 6.20 -1.06 -5.52
CA GLN A 27 6.99 0.14 -5.79
C GLN A 27 6.76 0.61 -7.23
N GLN A 28 6.46 1.90 -7.40
CA GLN A 28 6.20 2.47 -8.73
C GLN A 28 7.47 2.51 -9.57
N SER A 29 7.44 1.86 -10.73
CA SER A 29 8.44 2.06 -11.78
C SER A 29 8.04 3.25 -12.70
N THR A 30 9.03 3.87 -13.35
CA THR A 30 8.81 4.94 -14.35
C THR A 30 7.89 4.49 -15.49
N VAL A 31 7.99 3.24 -15.92
CA VAL A 31 7.14 2.65 -16.98
C VAL A 31 5.66 2.58 -16.56
N GLN A 32 5.37 2.38 -15.29
CA GLN A 32 4.00 2.35 -14.79
C GLN A 32 3.34 3.72 -14.77
N ARG A 33 4.12 4.80 -14.66
CA ARG A 33 3.61 6.18 -14.66
C ARG A 33 3.02 6.61 -16.01
N ASP A 34 3.53 6.06 -17.11
CA ASP A 34 3.10 6.40 -18.48
C ASP A 34 2.04 5.45 -19.05
N PHE A 35 1.40 4.65 -18.21
CA PHE A 35 0.41 3.67 -18.67
C PHE A 35 -0.80 4.37 -19.35
N PRO A 36 -1.11 4.03 -20.61
CA PRO A 36 -2.14 4.72 -21.40
C PRO A 36 -3.55 4.20 -21.09
N ALA A 37 -4.00 4.40 -19.84
CA ALA A 37 -5.34 4.01 -19.41
C ALA A 37 -5.97 5.14 -18.59
N THR A 38 -7.28 5.12 -18.49
CA THR A 38 -8.02 5.97 -17.59
C THR A 38 -7.91 5.49 -16.14
N VAL A 39 -8.10 6.41 -15.20
CA VAL A 39 -8.19 6.07 -13.77
C VAL A 39 -9.22 4.96 -13.52
N TRP A 40 -10.38 5.06 -14.18
CA TRP A 40 -11.44 4.07 -14.07
C TRP A 40 -10.99 2.66 -14.46
N GLU A 41 -10.33 2.52 -15.60
CA GLU A 41 -9.85 1.23 -16.11
C GLU A 41 -8.82 0.61 -15.15
N ILE A 42 -7.89 1.41 -14.63
CA ILE A 42 -6.90 0.95 -13.66
C ILE A 42 -7.57 0.47 -12.37
N VAL A 43 -8.47 1.28 -11.80
CA VAL A 43 -9.13 0.91 -10.53
C VAL A 43 -10.02 -0.32 -10.71
N LEU A 44 -10.80 -0.39 -11.79
CA LEU A 44 -11.66 -1.52 -12.09
C LEU A 44 -10.86 -2.82 -12.33
N SER A 45 -9.63 -2.72 -12.84
CA SER A 45 -8.74 -3.86 -13.01
C SER A 45 -8.42 -4.57 -11.68
N GLY A 46 -8.51 -3.87 -10.54
CA GLY A 46 -8.37 -4.47 -9.21
C GLY A 46 -9.42 -5.54 -8.90
N CYS A 47 -10.57 -5.51 -9.59
CA CYS A 47 -11.61 -6.52 -9.45
C CYS A 47 -11.38 -7.79 -10.30
N LEU A 48 -10.29 -7.87 -11.09
CA LEU A 48 -10.04 -9.01 -12.00
C LEU A 48 -10.00 -10.36 -11.29
N ALA A 49 -9.36 -10.44 -10.13
CA ALA A 49 -9.30 -11.69 -9.35
C ALA A 49 -10.68 -12.15 -8.89
N ARG A 50 -11.61 -11.22 -8.64
CA ARG A 50 -12.99 -11.49 -8.22
C ARG A 50 -13.90 -11.82 -9.39
N ARG A 51 -13.61 -11.31 -10.59
CA ARG A 51 -14.38 -11.53 -11.80
C ARG A 51 -14.35 -13.00 -12.24
N GLY A 52 -13.25 -13.70 -11.98
CA GLY A 52 -13.05 -15.07 -12.46
C GLY A 52 -13.03 -15.12 -14.00
N LYS A 53 -13.70 -16.10 -14.58
CA LYS A 53 -13.75 -16.33 -16.04
C LYS A 53 -14.81 -15.50 -16.79
N ARG A 54 -15.54 -14.60 -16.10
CA ARG A 54 -16.57 -13.78 -16.75
C ARG A 54 -15.94 -12.75 -17.68
N PRO A 55 -16.50 -12.50 -18.89
CA PRO A 55 -15.93 -11.56 -19.86
C PRO A 55 -16.09 -10.08 -19.41
N PHE A 56 -17.16 -9.77 -18.67
CA PHE A 56 -17.48 -8.40 -18.25
C PHE A 56 -17.52 -8.25 -16.73
N PHE A 57 -17.26 -7.05 -16.24
CA PHE A 57 -17.43 -6.69 -14.83
C PHE A 57 -18.92 -6.53 -14.49
N SER A 58 -19.31 -7.10 -13.35
CA SER A 58 -20.66 -6.98 -12.80
C SER A 58 -20.95 -5.58 -12.28
N ALA A 59 -22.24 -5.28 -12.03
CA ALA A 59 -22.63 -4.04 -11.37
C ALA A 59 -22.02 -3.90 -9.96
N ALA A 60 -21.88 -5.00 -9.21
CA ALA A 60 -21.27 -5.01 -7.90
C ALA A 60 -19.77 -4.62 -7.95
N GLU A 61 -19.02 -5.13 -8.93
CA GLU A 61 -17.61 -4.78 -9.12
C GLU A 61 -17.43 -3.32 -9.52
N LYS A 62 -18.29 -2.80 -10.40
CA LYS A 62 -18.31 -1.39 -10.78
C LYS A 62 -18.64 -0.48 -9.59
N LYS A 63 -19.65 -0.87 -8.76
CA LYS A 63 -19.99 -0.15 -7.53
C LYS A 63 -18.82 -0.13 -6.55
N ARG A 64 -18.12 -1.26 -6.40
CA ARG A 64 -16.92 -1.35 -5.55
C ARG A 64 -15.80 -0.45 -6.05
N ALA A 65 -15.53 -0.42 -7.35
CA ALA A 65 -14.52 0.47 -7.94
C ALA A 65 -14.87 1.93 -7.68
N HIS A 66 -16.13 2.33 -7.85
CA HIS A 66 -16.60 3.68 -7.58
C HIS A 66 -16.44 4.06 -6.10
N ALA A 67 -16.87 3.20 -5.18
CA ALA A 67 -16.69 3.40 -3.75
C ALA A 67 -15.21 3.52 -3.35
N SER A 68 -14.32 2.79 -4.02
CA SER A 68 -12.87 2.90 -3.80
C SER A 68 -12.33 4.27 -4.24
N LEU A 69 -12.79 4.80 -5.37
CA LEU A 69 -12.43 6.14 -5.85
C LEU A 69 -12.93 7.24 -4.88
N GLU A 70 -14.16 7.13 -4.40
CA GLU A 70 -14.73 8.05 -3.41
C GLU A 70 -13.94 8.03 -2.11
N ARG A 71 -13.64 6.83 -1.59
CA ARG A 71 -12.89 6.64 -0.34
C ARG A 71 -11.48 7.25 -0.41
N LEU A 72 -10.86 7.27 -1.60
CA LEU A 72 -9.55 7.86 -1.85
C LEU A 72 -9.61 9.35 -2.25
N GLY A 73 -10.81 9.92 -2.38
CA GLY A 73 -11.02 11.31 -2.75
C GLY A 73 -10.55 11.65 -4.16
N ILE A 74 -10.74 10.73 -5.12
CA ILE A 74 -10.33 10.86 -6.52
C ILE A 74 -11.45 10.46 -7.50
N ALA A 75 -12.71 10.50 -7.07
CA ALA A 75 -13.84 10.11 -7.92
C ALA A 75 -14.02 11.06 -9.13
N ASP A 76 -13.69 12.33 -8.97
CA ASP A 76 -13.69 13.37 -10.00
C ASP A 76 -12.66 13.11 -11.12
N LEU A 77 -11.60 12.35 -10.81
CA LEU A 77 -10.53 12.01 -11.74
C LEU A 77 -10.81 10.74 -12.57
N CYS A 78 -11.94 10.07 -12.36
CA CYS A 78 -12.20 8.72 -12.90
C CYS A 78 -12.06 8.62 -14.43
N ARG A 79 -12.35 9.69 -15.18
CA ARG A 79 -12.25 9.72 -16.65
C ARG A 79 -10.92 10.27 -17.17
N GLN A 80 -10.05 10.75 -16.28
CA GLN A 80 -8.77 11.31 -16.69
C GLN A 80 -7.77 10.20 -17.05
N SER A 81 -6.83 10.54 -17.93
CA SER A 81 -5.70 9.66 -18.22
C SER A 81 -4.77 9.58 -17.02
N TYR A 82 -4.39 8.37 -16.62
CA TYR A 82 -3.49 8.12 -15.49
C TYR A 82 -2.16 8.88 -15.60
N ARG A 83 -1.58 8.93 -16.81
CA ARG A 83 -0.32 9.64 -17.08
C ARG A 83 -0.40 11.16 -16.86
N ALA A 84 -1.61 11.75 -16.90
CA ALA A 84 -1.82 13.18 -16.69
C ALA A 84 -1.90 13.57 -15.21
N LEU A 85 -1.89 12.59 -14.30
CA LEU A 85 -2.03 12.80 -12.87
C LEU A 85 -0.70 13.15 -12.21
N SER A 86 -0.76 13.92 -11.10
CA SER A 86 0.38 14.08 -10.21
C SER A 86 0.78 12.75 -9.54
N GLY A 87 2.03 12.63 -9.06
CA GLY A 87 2.50 11.42 -8.39
C GLY A 87 1.62 11.00 -7.20
N GLY A 88 1.17 11.95 -6.38
CA GLY A 88 0.25 11.68 -5.28
C GLY A 88 -1.13 11.20 -5.73
N GLN A 89 -1.65 11.73 -6.85
CA GLN A 89 -2.90 11.25 -7.45
C GLN A 89 -2.73 9.84 -8.02
N GLN A 90 -1.62 9.58 -8.73
CA GLN A 90 -1.29 8.24 -9.25
C GLN A 90 -1.21 7.22 -8.12
N GLN A 91 -0.58 7.58 -7.00
CA GLN A 91 -0.49 6.71 -5.83
C GLN A 91 -1.87 6.39 -5.25
N ARG A 92 -2.77 7.38 -5.16
CA ARG A 92 -4.17 7.16 -4.73
C ARG A 92 -4.92 6.22 -5.69
N VAL A 93 -4.68 6.30 -6.99
CA VAL A 93 -5.26 5.38 -7.98
C VAL A 93 -4.81 3.93 -7.75
N LEU A 94 -3.52 3.72 -7.46
CA LEU A 94 -3.00 2.38 -7.15
C LEU A 94 -3.57 1.83 -5.84
N LEU A 95 -3.74 2.67 -4.83
CA LEU A 95 -4.43 2.30 -3.59
C LEU A 95 -5.90 1.96 -3.85
N ALA A 96 -6.63 2.76 -4.67
CA ALA A 96 -8.01 2.46 -5.05
C ALA A 96 -8.13 1.13 -5.77
N ARG A 97 -7.20 0.83 -6.67
CA ARG A 97 -7.09 -0.47 -7.34
C ARG A 97 -6.90 -1.61 -6.34
N ALA A 98 -6.00 -1.43 -5.37
CA ALA A 98 -5.75 -2.42 -4.33
C ALA A 98 -6.97 -2.62 -3.42
N LEU A 99 -7.75 -1.57 -3.11
CA LEU A 99 -9.01 -1.65 -2.38
C LEU A 99 -10.07 -2.48 -3.13
N CYS A 100 -10.05 -2.47 -4.45
CA CYS A 100 -10.93 -3.34 -5.25
C CYS A 100 -10.56 -4.82 -5.11
N ALA A 101 -9.27 -5.13 -4.96
CA ALA A 101 -8.77 -6.49 -4.79
C ALA A 101 -8.97 -7.01 -3.36
N ALA A 102 -8.76 -6.17 -2.34
CA ALA A 102 -8.65 -6.54 -0.94
C ALA A 102 -9.67 -5.85 -0.04
N ASP A 103 -10.01 -6.55 1.07
CA ASP A 103 -10.89 -6.03 2.11
C ASP A 103 -10.23 -5.99 3.50
N GLN A 104 -9.15 -6.74 3.70
CA GLN A 104 -8.63 -7.01 5.05
C GLN A 104 -7.17 -6.63 5.23
N LEU A 105 -6.33 -6.85 4.22
CA LEU A 105 -4.88 -6.65 4.33
C LEU A 105 -4.33 -5.94 3.10
N PHE A 106 -3.57 -4.86 3.32
CA PHE A 106 -2.72 -4.23 2.32
C PHE A 106 -1.25 -4.55 2.58
N CYS A 107 -0.55 -4.90 1.51
CA CYS A 107 0.90 -4.94 1.46
C CYS A 107 1.37 -3.81 0.54
N LEU A 108 2.12 -2.87 1.07
CA LEU A 108 2.62 -1.70 0.37
C LEU A 108 4.15 -1.76 0.31
N ASP A 109 4.70 -1.56 -0.86
CA ASP A 109 6.15 -1.54 -1.07
C ASP A 109 6.57 -0.13 -1.46
N GLU A 110 7.28 0.56 -0.57
CA GLU A 110 7.79 1.92 -0.74
C GLU A 110 6.73 2.92 -1.29
N PRO A 111 5.53 3.01 -0.68
CA PRO A 111 4.41 3.75 -1.30
C PRO A 111 4.60 5.26 -1.34
N ALA A 112 5.54 5.81 -0.57
CA ALA A 112 5.83 7.25 -0.53
C ALA A 112 6.99 7.67 -1.45
N THR A 113 7.71 6.71 -2.05
CA THR A 113 8.89 7.00 -2.87
C THR A 113 8.55 7.89 -4.05
N GLY A 114 9.29 9.01 -4.17
CA GLY A 114 9.12 9.99 -5.24
C GLY A 114 7.91 10.91 -5.10
N LEU A 115 7.26 10.95 -3.93
CA LEU A 115 6.26 11.95 -3.57
C LEU A 115 6.91 13.16 -2.91
N ASP A 116 6.30 14.33 -3.10
CA ASP A 116 6.64 15.51 -2.33
C ASP A 116 6.18 15.37 -0.86
N PRO A 117 6.73 16.18 0.08
CA PRO A 117 6.41 16.06 1.51
C PRO A 117 4.91 16.19 1.83
N LYS A 118 4.18 17.04 1.10
CA LYS A 118 2.72 17.23 1.29
C LYS A 118 1.93 16.00 0.84
N ALA A 119 2.28 15.44 -0.31
CA ALA A 119 1.68 14.22 -0.82
C ALA A 119 1.99 13.02 0.10
N THR A 120 3.22 12.94 0.61
CA THR A 120 3.64 11.92 1.59
C THR A 120 2.81 11.99 2.86
N ALA A 121 2.69 13.16 3.49
CA ALA A 121 1.87 13.34 4.69
C ALA A 121 0.40 12.95 4.44
N SER A 122 -0.17 13.38 3.30
CA SER A 122 -1.53 13.04 2.90
C SER A 122 -1.72 11.53 2.69
N LEU A 123 -0.72 10.84 2.14
CA LEU A 123 -0.72 9.39 1.99
C LEU A 123 -0.77 8.67 3.34
N TYR A 124 0.10 9.03 4.28
CA TYR A 124 0.13 8.41 5.60
C TYR A 124 -1.15 8.66 6.40
N GLN A 125 -1.72 9.87 6.34
CA GLN A 125 -3.02 10.16 6.94
C GLN A 125 -4.14 9.28 6.37
N LEU A 126 -4.13 9.08 5.06
CA LEU A 126 -5.06 8.18 4.38
C LEU A 126 -4.89 6.73 4.86
N LEU A 127 -3.66 6.22 4.91
CA LEU A 127 -3.37 4.87 5.40
C LEU A 127 -3.81 4.70 6.86
N HIS A 128 -3.56 5.70 7.70
CA HIS A 128 -4.01 5.72 9.09
C HIS A 128 -5.54 5.64 9.18
N SER A 129 -6.25 6.42 8.37
CA SER A 129 -7.73 6.36 8.28
C SER A 129 -8.22 4.98 7.86
N LEU A 130 -7.57 4.32 6.90
CA LEU A 130 -7.90 2.96 6.48
C LEU A 130 -7.69 1.93 7.60
N CYS A 131 -6.61 2.08 8.40
CA CYS A 131 -6.39 1.27 9.59
C CYS A 131 -7.50 1.46 10.63
N GLY A 132 -7.95 2.69 10.87
CA GLY A 132 -9.06 3.00 11.77
C GLY A 132 -10.39 2.38 11.34
N GLN A 133 -10.53 2.04 10.05
CA GLN A 133 -11.69 1.35 9.48
C GLN A 133 -11.53 -0.18 9.47
N GLY A 134 -10.52 -0.72 10.15
CA GLY A 134 -10.30 -2.16 10.30
C GLY A 134 -9.40 -2.80 9.24
N MET A 135 -8.78 -2.00 8.36
CA MET A 135 -7.80 -2.51 7.39
C MET A 135 -6.46 -2.77 8.09
N ALA A 136 -5.90 -3.96 7.94
CA ALA A 136 -4.52 -4.23 8.31
C ALA A 136 -3.58 -3.76 7.19
N ILE A 137 -2.49 -3.08 7.56
CA ILE A 137 -1.48 -2.60 6.60
C ILE A 137 -0.11 -3.11 7.00
N VAL A 138 0.56 -3.76 6.07
CA VAL A 138 1.99 -4.09 6.14
C VAL A 138 2.70 -3.28 5.09
N MET A 139 3.67 -2.48 5.50
CA MET A 139 4.37 -1.57 4.61
C MET A 139 5.88 -1.77 4.74
N VAL A 140 6.56 -1.85 3.60
CA VAL A 140 8.02 -1.72 3.52
C VAL A 140 8.34 -0.26 3.25
N SER A 141 9.22 0.33 4.05
CA SER A 141 9.67 1.72 3.91
C SER A 141 11.06 1.90 4.47
N HIS A 142 11.81 2.79 3.87
CA HIS A 142 13.09 3.30 4.41
C HIS A 142 12.91 4.61 5.18
N ASP A 143 11.71 5.18 5.20
CA ASP A 143 11.34 6.40 5.94
C ASP A 143 11.04 6.05 7.41
N LEU A 144 12.08 6.12 8.24
CA LEU A 144 11.97 5.80 9.67
C LEU A 144 11.10 6.80 10.43
N ASP A 145 11.17 8.08 10.09
CA ASP A 145 10.39 9.12 10.77
C ASP A 145 8.90 8.89 10.62
N SER A 146 8.47 8.63 9.39
CA SER A 146 7.07 8.27 9.12
C SER A 146 6.68 6.94 9.77
N ALA A 147 7.57 5.94 9.75
CA ALA A 147 7.32 4.66 10.41
C ALA A 147 7.08 4.83 11.92
N LEU A 148 7.90 5.64 12.59
CA LEU A 148 7.75 5.95 14.01
C LEU A 148 6.47 6.72 14.33
N CYS A 149 6.00 7.58 13.42
CA CYS A 149 4.78 8.35 13.62
C CYS A 149 3.50 7.53 13.43
N TYR A 150 3.49 6.60 12.48
CA TYR A 150 2.23 5.98 12.02
C TYR A 150 2.14 4.48 12.28
N ALA A 151 3.26 3.76 12.44
CA ALA A 151 3.24 2.32 12.65
C ALA A 151 2.92 1.98 14.12
N LYS A 152 2.13 0.93 14.32
CA LYS A 152 1.94 0.31 15.65
C LYS A 152 3.10 -0.62 16.01
N HIS A 153 3.59 -1.37 15.02
CA HIS A 153 4.70 -2.31 15.18
C HIS A 153 5.74 -2.05 14.09
N ILE A 154 6.99 -2.25 14.44
CA ILE A 154 8.15 -2.12 13.56
C ILE A 154 8.88 -3.45 13.53
N LEU A 155 9.13 -3.93 12.32
CA LEU A 155 10.11 -4.97 12.04
C LEU A 155 11.29 -4.31 11.33
N HIS A 156 12.40 -4.13 12.05
CA HIS A 156 13.63 -3.63 11.46
C HIS A 156 14.48 -4.80 10.98
N MET A 157 14.80 -4.78 9.71
CA MET A 157 15.56 -5.84 9.03
C MET A 157 16.78 -5.25 8.32
N ASP A 158 17.86 -6.00 8.38
CA ASP A 158 19.01 -5.90 7.50
C ASP A 158 19.18 -7.29 6.84
N THR A 159 20.32 -7.92 6.87
CA THR A 159 20.51 -9.32 6.44
C THR A 159 19.74 -10.33 7.31
N HIS A 160 19.41 -9.93 8.53
CA HIS A 160 18.57 -10.66 9.48
C HIS A 160 17.67 -9.70 10.25
N SER A 161 16.69 -10.22 10.99
CA SER A 161 15.84 -9.40 11.83
C SER A 161 16.64 -8.81 12.99
N LEU A 162 16.68 -7.47 13.07
CA LEU A 162 17.38 -6.75 14.14
C LEU A 162 16.46 -6.40 15.30
N PHE A 163 15.18 -6.16 15.01
CA PHE A 163 14.16 -5.82 16.01
C PHE A 163 12.76 -6.16 15.50
N TYR A 164 11.91 -6.62 16.41
CA TYR A 164 10.47 -6.68 16.20
C TYR A 164 9.75 -6.30 17.49
N GLY A 165 8.86 -5.32 17.41
CA GLY A 165 8.09 -4.86 18.57
C GLY A 165 7.20 -3.65 18.25
N THR A 166 6.68 -3.00 19.30
CA THR A 166 5.92 -1.76 19.15
C THR A 166 6.82 -0.61 18.71
N ALA A 167 6.23 0.41 18.06
CA ALA A 167 6.97 1.61 17.67
C ALA A 167 7.57 2.33 18.90
N ASP A 168 6.86 2.32 20.04
CA ASP A 168 7.36 2.94 21.28
C ASP A 168 8.57 2.17 21.82
N ALA A 169 8.51 0.84 21.86
CA ALA A 169 9.66 0.02 22.28
C ALA A 169 10.85 0.19 21.33
N TYR A 170 10.60 0.40 20.03
CA TYR A 170 11.66 0.64 19.05
C TYR A 170 12.38 1.99 19.29
N ARG A 171 11.65 3.04 19.67
CA ARG A 171 12.23 4.37 19.97
C ARG A 171 13.30 4.32 21.06
N GLU A 172 13.12 3.43 22.06
CA GLU A 172 14.05 3.28 23.18
C GLU A 172 15.31 2.47 22.83
N THR A 173 15.40 1.92 21.62
CA THR A 173 16.54 1.09 21.22
C THR A 173 17.73 1.92 20.77
N ALA A 174 18.95 1.45 21.07
CA ALA A 174 20.18 2.01 20.50
C ALA A 174 20.19 1.94 18.96
N LEU A 175 19.45 0.99 18.38
CA LEU A 175 19.27 0.84 16.95
C LEU A 175 18.54 2.06 16.35
N CYS A 176 17.41 2.47 16.96
CA CYS A 176 16.66 3.66 16.53
C CYS A 176 17.53 4.93 16.62
N HIS A 177 18.21 5.14 17.75
CA HIS A 177 19.10 6.30 17.94
C HIS A 177 20.24 6.35 16.92
N ARG A 178 20.79 5.20 16.53
CA ARG A 178 21.84 5.13 15.52
C ARG A 178 21.33 5.53 14.13
N PHE A 179 20.13 5.13 13.79
CA PHE A 179 19.52 5.47 12.48
C PHE A 179 19.02 6.91 12.40
N LEU A 180 18.51 7.48 13.51
CA LEU A 180 18.07 8.88 13.56
C LEU A 180 19.22 9.86 13.73
N GLY A 181 20.32 9.45 14.36
CA GLY A 181 21.48 10.29 14.67
C GLY A 181 22.73 10.03 13.84
N GLY A 182 22.73 9.04 12.95
CA GLY A 182 23.86 8.74 12.06
C GLY A 182 23.96 9.74 10.91
N PRO A 183 25.19 10.02 10.38
CA PRO A 183 25.33 10.81 9.19
C PRO A 183 24.56 10.14 8.04
N ALA A 184 23.80 10.94 7.29
CA ALA A 184 23.11 10.48 6.09
C ALA A 184 24.13 9.72 5.21
N HIS A 185 23.82 8.49 4.87
CA HIS A 185 24.64 7.73 3.93
C HIS A 185 24.64 8.47 2.59
N VAL A 186 25.78 9.08 2.28
CA VAL A 186 26.12 9.65 0.97
C VAL A 186 26.28 8.51 -0.03
#